data_c82da97af3b2d961bf14a28999d9d419
#
_entry.id   c82da97af3b2d961bf14a28999d9d419
#
_cell.length_a   1.000
_cell.length_b   1.000
_cell.length_c   1.000
_cell.angle_alpha   90.00
_cell.angle_beta   90.00
_cell.angle_gamma   90.00
#
_symmetry.space_group_name_H-M   'P 1'
#
loop_
_entity.id
_entity.type
_entity.pdbx_description
1 polymer ?
#
loop_
_entity_poly.entity_id
_entity_poly.type
_entity_poly.pdbx_seq_one_letter_code
_entity_poly.pdbx_strand_id
1 'polypeptide(L)'
;GVDGTNGLTRIVYKDGNGEHQVATMKDGLQFTGNNSGTVNKQKLNSLVKVQGEGVTEAESTTFKSASGNINVKADGTDKLELQLAKDLKNLDSVTAAKTVKAGDAIMGGQTVNNAAGDSETGNYVTGLDNKDWDASKIVSGRAATEDQLKKALDAQSANSTDYRLIRNQAAGSNGDYTVDANGDVVLTVQDKNHPDQTETVTIKDVASKSKLDKLNDRAVKYDLDPAGNPDKSKVTYRS
;
A
#
# COMPACT_ATOMS: atom_id res chain seq x y z
N GLY A 1 32.05 -6.90 -71.85
CA GLY A 1 31.98 -6.69 -70.41
C GLY A 1 33.13 -7.36 -69.73
N VAL A 2 33.59 -6.80 -68.66
CA VAL A 2 34.66 -7.37 -67.82
C VAL A 2 34.06 -7.75 -66.45
N ASP A 3 34.71 -8.68 -65.74
CA ASP A 3 34.33 -9.05 -64.42
C ASP A 3 34.60 -7.84 -63.48
N GLY A 4 33.52 -7.38 -62.88
CA GLY A 4 33.55 -6.25 -61.96
C GLY A 4 33.56 -6.70 -60.50
N THR A 5 33.47 -5.74 -59.59
CA THR A 5 33.33 -5.97 -58.15
C THR A 5 32.17 -6.91 -57.85
N ASN A 6 32.32 -7.80 -56.90
CA ASN A 6 31.30 -8.79 -56.46
C ASN A 6 30.95 -9.85 -57.53
N GLY A 7 31.84 -10.17 -58.50
CA GLY A 7 31.63 -11.22 -59.49
C GLY A 7 30.55 -10.92 -60.52
N LEU A 8 30.19 -9.62 -60.70
CA LEU A 8 29.18 -9.20 -61.69
C LEU A 8 29.89 -8.67 -62.93
N THR A 9 29.48 -9.08 -64.10
CA THR A 9 29.95 -8.49 -65.37
C THR A 9 29.38 -7.04 -65.49
N ARG A 10 30.30 -6.05 -65.66
CA ARG A 10 29.96 -4.63 -65.66
C ARG A 10 30.41 -3.93 -66.92
N ILE A 11 29.77 -2.78 -67.23
CA ILE A 11 30.32 -1.80 -68.12
C ILE A 11 31.39 -1.01 -67.39
N VAL A 12 32.57 -1.02 -67.92
CA VAL A 12 33.70 -0.27 -67.39
C VAL A 12 34.11 0.81 -68.40
N TYR A 13 34.36 2.04 -67.95
CA TYR A 13 34.90 3.14 -68.72
C TYR A 13 36.11 3.74 -68.01
N LYS A 14 36.95 4.44 -68.74
CA LYS A 14 38.12 5.14 -68.19
C LYS A 14 38.04 6.63 -68.55
N ASP A 15 38.43 7.44 -67.62
CA ASP A 15 38.61 8.88 -67.79
C ASP A 15 39.96 9.33 -67.18
N GLY A 16 40.15 10.66 -67.04
CA GLY A 16 41.39 11.22 -66.43
C GLY A 16 41.61 10.89 -64.98
N ASN A 17 40.61 10.37 -64.26
CA ASN A 17 40.65 10.01 -62.85
C ASN A 17 40.74 8.48 -62.66
N GLY A 18 40.76 7.73 -63.72
CA GLY A 18 40.97 6.26 -63.64
C GLY A 18 39.83 5.44 -64.27
N GLU A 19 39.71 4.18 -63.77
CA GLU A 19 38.72 3.23 -64.23
C GLU A 19 37.48 3.28 -63.35
N HIS A 20 36.29 3.34 -63.95
CA HIS A 20 35.00 3.43 -63.33
C HIS A 20 34.08 2.29 -63.77
N GLN A 21 33.24 1.78 -62.83
CA GLN A 21 32.27 0.73 -63.11
C GLN A 21 30.87 1.32 -63.08
N VAL A 22 30.04 0.94 -64.05
CA VAL A 22 28.61 1.30 -64.08
C VAL A 22 27.84 0.31 -63.22
N ALA A 23 27.10 0.83 -62.23
CA ALA A 23 26.23 -0.01 -61.39
C ALA A 23 25.10 -0.63 -62.24
N THR A 24 24.74 -1.86 -61.89
CA THR A 24 23.64 -2.61 -62.51
C THR A 24 22.48 -2.70 -61.59
N MET A 25 21.31 -3.13 -62.09
CA MET A 25 20.11 -3.39 -61.23
C MET A 25 20.35 -4.55 -60.21
N LYS A 26 21.42 -5.28 -60.33
CA LYS A 26 21.83 -6.33 -59.35
C LYS A 26 22.66 -5.79 -58.19
N ASP A 27 23.20 -4.57 -58.32
CA ASP A 27 23.85 -3.86 -57.26
C ASP A 27 22.87 -3.40 -56.21
N GLY A 28 23.32 -3.03 -55.01
CA GLY A 28 22.43 -2.56 -53.97
C GLY A 28 23.16 -2.40 -52.62
N LEU A 29 22.39 -2.23 -51.59
CA LEU A 29 22.86 -2.10 -50.23
C LEU A 29 22.59 -3.39 -49.44
N GLN A 30 23.38 -3.61 -48.42
CA GLN A 30 23.19 -4.71 -47.48
C GLN A 30 22.88 -4.12 -46.11
N PHE A 31 21.91 -4.73 -45.41
CA PHE A 31 21.47 -4.32 -44.10
C PHE A 31 21.54 -5.52 -43.16
N THR A 32 22.02 -5.28 -41.95
CA THR A 32 22.02 -6.23 -40.86
C THR A 32 21.60 -5.55 -39.57
N GLY A 33 21.11 -6.32 -38.62
CA GLY A 33 20.80 -5.87 -37.26
C GLY A 33 21.83 -6.42 -36.24
N ASN A 34 21.42 -6.48 -34.98
CA ASN A 34 22.24 -7.09 -33.93
C ASN A 34 22.52 -8.59 -34.20
N ASN A 35 21.73 -9.25 -35.02
CA ASN A 35 21.92 -10.61 -35.55
C ASN A 35 22.85 -10.56 -36.77
N SER A 36 24.08 -10.08 -36.65
CA SER A 36 25.02 -9.80 -37.74
C SER A 36 25.30 -10.96 -38.70
N GLY A 37 25.00 -12.22 -38.28
CA GLY A 37 25.04 -13.39 -39.14
C GLY A 37 23.96 -13.46 -40.23
N THR A 38 22.95 -12.57 -40.15
CA THR A 38 21.86 -12.47 -41.13
C THR A 38 21.93 -11.14 -41.86
N VAL A 39 22.02 -11.18 -43.20
CA VAL A 39 22.14 -10.01 -44.04
C VAL A 39 21.03 -9.92 -45.07
N ASN A 40 20.30 -8.81 -45.05
CA ASN A 40 19.30 -8.48 -46.07
C ASN A 40 20.00 -7.80 -47.25
N LYS A 41 20.04 -8.46 -48.40
CA LYS A 41 20.64 -7.93 -49.62
C LYS A 41 19.55 -7.28 -50.48
N GLN A 42 19.60 -5.95 -50.59
CA GLN A 42 18.64 -5.15 -51.33
C GLN A 42 19.24 -4.69 -52.66
N LYS A 43 18.57 -5.04 -53.73
CA LYS A 43 18.98 -4.61 -55.09
C LYS A 43 18.50 -3.18 -55.35
N LEU A 44 19.09 -2.50 -56.33
CA LEU A 44 18.55 -1.22 -56.83
C LEU A 44 17.10 -1.42 -57.25
N ASN A 45 16.27 -0.45 -56.96
CA ASN A 45 14.80 -0.47 -57.15
C ASN A 45 13.99 -1.45 -56.30
N SER A 46 14.59 -2.08 -55.30
CA SER A 46 13.85 -2.91 -54.34
C SER A 46 13.35 -2.08 -53.14
N LEU A 47 12.23 -2.45 -52.60
CA LEU A 47 11.65 -1.82 -51.42
C LEU A 47 12.38 -2.29 -50.15
N VAL A 48 12.87 -1.33 -49.34
CA VAL A 48 13.36 -1.57 -47.98
C VAL A 48 12.24 -1.23 -47.00
N LYS A 49 11.92 -2.15 -46.09
CA LYS A 49 10.94 -1.93 -45.04
C LYS A 49 11.65 -1.80 -43.71
N VAL A 50 11.35 -0.69 -42.96
CA VAL A 50 11.71 -0.51 -41.57
C VAL A 50 10.40 -0.32 -40.80
N GLN A 51 10.09 -1.27 -39.93
CA GLN A 51 8.77 -1.33 -39.25
C GLN A 51 8.95 -1.55 -37.76
N GLY A 52 8.05 -0.98 -36.95
CA GLY A 52 7.91 -1.32 -35.54
C GLY A 52 7.28 -2.70 -35.38
N GLU A 53 7.81 -3.53 -34.50
CA GLU A 53 7.22 -4.83 -34.19
C GLU A 53 5.85 -4.67 -33.58
N GLY A 54 4.87 -5.43 -34.06
CA GLY A 54 3.51 -5.47 -33.50
C GLY A 54 2.62 -4.28 -33.86
N VAL A 55 3.10 -3.31 -34.67
CA VAL A 55 2.29 -2.18 -35.13
C VAL A 55 1.72 -2.49 -36.52
N THR A 56 0.40 -2.55 -36.62
CA THR A 56 -0.31 -2.74 -37.88
C THR A 56 -0.35 -1.47 -38.72
N GLU A 57 -0.69 -1.58 -40.02
CA GLU A 57 -0.86 -0.41 -40.91
C GLU A 57 -1.94 0.56 -40.41
N ALA A 58 -3.07 0.04 -39.93
CA ALA A 58 -4.16 0.84 -39.40
C ALA A 58 -3.74 1.61 -38.14
N GLU A 59 -3.03 0.94 -37.20
CA GLU A 59 -2.50 1.56 -35.99
C GLU A 59 -1.42 2.61 -36.31
N SER A 60 -0.57 2.35 -37.29
CA SER A 60 0.47 3.28 -37.73
C SER A 60 -0.11 4.61 -38.19
N THR A 61 -1.29 4.60 -38.84
CA THR A 61 -1.97 5.83 -39.34
C THR A 61 -2.42 6.75 -38.21
N THR A 62 -2.79 6.19 -37.05
CA THR A 62 -3.30 6.93 -35.88
C THR A 62 -2.29 6.97 -34.72
N PHE A 63 -1.08 6.49 -34.93
CA PHE A 63 -0.06 6.33 -33.90
C PHE A 63 0.34 7.66 -33.27
N LYS A 64 0.22 7.75 -31.94
CA LYS A 64 0.68 8.91 -31.17
C LYS A 64 1.99 8.56 -30.48
N SER A 65 3.06 9.27 -30.83
CA SER A 65 4.37 9.07 -30.22
C SER A 65 4.61 10.06 -29.08
N ALA A 66 5.29 9.59 -28.03
CA ALA A 66 5.86 10.46 -27.02
C ALA A 66 7.19 11.04 -27.54
N SER A 67 7.24 12.35 -27.78
CA SER A 67 8.40 13.00 -28.39
C SER A 67 9.63 12.96 -27.46
N GLY A 68 10.82 12.85 -28.08
CA GLY A 68 12.12 12.94 -27.38
C GLY A 68 12.56 11.66 -26.65
N ASN A 69 11.94 10.51 -26.96
CA ASN A 69 12.30 9.23 -26.36
C ASN A 69 13.15 8.34 -27.28
N ILE A 70 13.11 8.56 -28.58
CA ILE A 70 13.89 7.80 -29.57
C ILE A 70 14.88 8.74 -30.26
N ASN A 71 16.13 8.31 -30.36
CA ASN A 71 17.17 8.96 -31.15
C ASN A 71 17.71 7.96 -32.17
N VAL A 72 18.08 8.45 -33.36
CA VAL A 72 18.82 7.69 -34.37
C VAL A 72 20.15 8.39 -34.59
N LYS A 73 21.23 7.73 -34.20
CA LYS A 73 22.59 8.27 -34.24
C LYS A 73 23.42 7.56 -35.33
N ALA A 74 23.95 8.32 -36.27
CA ALA A 74 24.96 7.82 -37.21
C ALA A 74 26.33 7.80 -36.55
N ASP A 75 27.13 6.78 -36.83
CA ASP A 75 28.52 6.63 -36.35
C ASP A 75 29.56 7.23 -37.30
N GLY A 76 29.16 7.66 -38.49
CA GLY A 76 30.02 8.23 -39.50
C GLY A 76 30.61 7.20 -40.46
N THR A 77 30.30 5.92 -40.33
CA THR A 77 30.76 4.84 -41.20
C THR A 77 29.58 4.05 -41.79
N ASP A 78 29.08 3.07 -41.10
CA ASP A 78 28.12 2.10 -41.65
C ASP A 78 26.95 1.81 -40.73
N LYS A 79 26.88 2.43 -39.52
CA LYS A 79 25.88 2.08 -38.50
C LYS A 79 24.96 3.26 -38.18
N LEU A 80 23.67 2.96 -38.09
CA LEU A 80 22.64 3.79 -37.45
C LEU A 80 22.19 3.13 -36.16
N GLU A 81 22.48 3.74 -35.02
CA GLU A 81 22.04 3.27 -33.72
C GLU A 81 20.69 3.85 -33.37
N LEU A 82 19.68 2.98 -33.14
CA LEU A 82 18.41 3.37 -32.55
C LEU A 82 18.57 3.34 -31.04
N GLN A 83 18.38 4.48 -30.40
CA GLN A 83 18.59 4.67 -28.98
C GLN A 83 17.29 5.07 -28.31
N LEU A 84 16.92 4.36 -27.21
CA LEU A 84 15.84 4.75 -26.33
C LEU A 84 16.39 5.68 -25.25
N ALA A 85 15.68 6.76 -24.95
CA ALA A 85 16.06 7.68 -23.87
C ALA A 85 16.13 6.94 -22.54
N LYS A 86 17.14 7.27 -21.72
CA LYS A 86 17.29 6.70 -20.38
C LYS A 86 16.14 7.08 -19.46
N ASP A 87 15.65 8.30 -19.61
CA ASP A 87 14.47 8.82 -18.91
C ASP A 87 13.35 9.02 -19.93
N LEU A 88 12.31 8.20 -19.86
CA LEU A 88 11.13 8.30 -20.72
C LEU A 88 10.26 9.46 -20.24
N LYS A 89 9.78 10.27 -21.17
CA LYS A 89 8.96 11.46 -20.91
C LYS A 89 7.80 11.58 -21.89
N ASN A 90 6.83 12.45 -21.54
CA ASN A 90 5.65 12.73 -22.37
C ASN A 90 4.80 11.47 -22.68
N LEU A 91 4.82 10.49 -21.76
CA LEU A 91 3.96 9.32 -21.82
C LEU A 91 2.64 9.63 -21.14
N ASP A 92 1.52 9.30 -21.76
CA ASP A 92 0.19 9.40 -21.13
C ASP A 92 0.00 8.26 -20.11
N SER A 93 0.54 7.08 -20.38
CA SER A 93 0.47 5.91 -19.49
C SER A 93 1.60 4.90 -19.78
N VAL A 94 1.84 4.03 -18.81
CA VAL A 94 2.68 2.84 -18.96
C VAL A 94 1.85 1.63 -18.57
N THR A 95 1.62 0.70 -19.50
CA THR A 95 0.94 -0.56 -19.23
C THR A 95 1.95 -1.69 -19.19
N ALA A 96 2.11 -2.32 -18.04
CA ALA A 96 2.91 -3.52 -17.87
C ALA A 96 2.01 -4.75 -17.82
N ALA A 97 2.37 -5.81 -18.55
CA ALA A 97 1.59 -7.06 -18.58
C ALA A 97 1.55 -7.78 -17.21
N LYS A 98 2.57 -7.57 -16.35
CA LYS A 98 2.67 -8.19 -15.03
C LYS A 98 3.00 -7.18 -13.94
N THR A 99 4.24 -6.69 -13.92
CA THR A 99 4.73 -5.83 -12.83
C THR A 99 5.56 -4.67 -13.38
N VAL A 100 5.54 -3.56 -12.62
CA VAL A 100 6.52 -2.46 -12.73
C VAL A 100 7.46 -2.57 -11.54
N LYS A 101 8.77 -2.53 -11.78
CA LYS A 101 9.81 -2.60 -10.75
C LYS A 101 10.68 -1.36 -10.75
N ALA A 102 10.89 -0.77 -9.57
CA ALA A 102 11.80 0.34 -9.34
C ALA A 102 12.64 0.05 -8.08
N GLY A 103 13.90 -0.32 -8.25
CA GLY A 103 14.71 -0.87 -7.14
C GLY A 103 14.08 -2.18 -6.64
N ASP A 104 13.82 -2.26 -5.34
CA ASP A 104 13.15 -3.41 -4.71
C ASP A 104 11.63 -3.26 -4.68
N ALA A 105 11.11 -2.05 -4.90
CA ALA A 105 9.67 -1.81 -4.97
C ALA A 105 9.09 -2.43 -6.24
N ILE A 106 8.05 -3.25 -6.09
CA ILE A 106 7.34 -3.94 -7.18
C ILE A 106 5.85 -3.63 -7.05
N MET A 107 5.22 -3.18 -8.14
CA MET A 107 3.78 -2.95 -8.22
C MET A 107 3.19 -3.83 -9.31
N GLY A 108 2.12 -4.57 -8.99
CA GLY A 108 1.39 -5.42 -9.94
C GLY A 108 1.08 -6.81 -9.43
N GLY A 109 0.84 -7.76 -10.34
CA GLY A 109 0.48 -9.13 -10.03
C GLY A 109 1.64 -9.91 -9.39
N GLN A 110 1.46 -10.33 -8.13
CA GLN A 110 2.47 -11.03 -7.34
C GLN A 110 1.82 -12.13 -6.50
N THR A 111 2.62 -13.11 -6.12
CA THR A 111 2.30 -14.05 -5.05
C THR A 111 3.20 -13.73 -3.86
N VAL A 112 2.60 -13.45 -2.72
CA VAL A 112 3.28 -13.09 -1.46
C VAL A 112 2.86 -14.06 -0.36
N ASN A 113 3.69 -14.21 0.66
CA ASN A 113 3.32 -14.98 1.84
C ASN A 113 2.90 -14.02 2.96
N ASN A 114 1.74 -14.27 3.57
CA ASN A 114 1.27 -13.54 4.73
C ASN A 114 2.03 -13.94 6.01
N ALA A 115 1.74 -13.30 7.12
CA ALA A 115 2.41 -13.56 8.41
C ALA A 115 2.14 -14.99 8.95
N ALA A 116 1.08 -15.65 8.52
CA ALA A 116 0.79 -17.05 8.86
C ALA A 116 1.56 -18.06 7.98
N GLY A 117 2.19 -17.57 6.90
CA GLY A 117 2.92 -18.40 5.93
C GLY A 117 2.09 -18.84 4.73
N ASP A 118 0.83 -18.41 4.63
CA ASP A 118 -0.03 -18.74 3.49
C ASP A 118 0.32 -17.87 2.27
N SER A 119 0.22 -18.47 1.09
CA SER A 119 0.46 -17.77 -0.18
C SER A 119 -0.79 -17.05 -0.66
N GLU A 120 -0.66 -15.77 -0.95
CA GLU A 120 -1.72 -14.92 -1.50
C GLU A 120 -1.30 -14.35 -2.86
N THR A 121 -2.19 -14.45 -3.86
CA THR A 121 -1.93 -13.94 -5.21
C THR A 121 -2.88 -12.78 -5.51
N GLY A 122 -2.32 -11.65 -5.92
CA GLY A 122 -3.09 -10.44 -6.23
C GLY A 122 -2.21 -9.32 -6.78
N ASN A 123 -2.79 -8.13 -6.92
CA ASN A 123 -2.06 -6.94 -7.28
C ASN A 123 -1.62 -6.20 -6.01
N TYR A 124 -0.32 -6.17 -5.76
CA TYR A 124 0.29 -5.60 -4.57
C TYR A 124 1.34 -4.55 -4.90
N VAL A 125 1.70 -3.75 -3.91
CA VAL A 125 2.94 -2.98 -3.88
C VAL A 125 3.80 -3.56 -2.77
N THR A 126 4.95 -4.14 -3.12
CA THR A 126 5.87 -4.80 -2.19
C THR A 126 7.27 -4.19 -2.29
N GLY A 127 8.19 -4.64 -1.43
CA GLY A 127 9.59 -4.19 -1.45
C GLY A 127 9.80 -2.78 -0.90
N LEU A 128 8.85 -2.24 -0.12
CA LEU A 128 9.00 -0.96 0.56
C LEU A 128 9.83 -1.13 1.85
N ASP A 129 10.74 -0.18 2.12
CA ASP A 129 11.70 -0.25 3.23
C ASP A 129 11.11 0.22 4.58
N ASN A 130 10.00 0.95 4.56
CA ASN A 130 9.41 1.56 5.76
C ASN A 130 8.59 0.55 6.57
N LYS A 131 9.28 -0.35 7.28
CA LYS A 131 8.68 -1.44 8.07
C LYS A 131 8.53 -1.11 9.56
N ASP A 132 9.06 0.03 10.01
CA ASP A 132 9.02 0.46 11.41
C ASP A 132 8.12 1.66 11.60
N TRP A 133 7.43 1.70 12.75
CA TRP A 133 6.62 2.81 13.17
C TRP A 133 7.38 3.72 14.15
N ASP A 134 7.48 5.00 13.78
CA ASP A 134 7.99 6.06 14.66
C ASP A 134 7.21 7.33 14.33
N ALA A 135 6.41 7.79 15.28
CA ALA A 135 5.54 8.96 15.09
C ALA A 135 6.33 10.26 14.80
N SER A 136 7.60 10.33 15.21
CA SER A 136 8.48 11.47 14.93
C SER A 136 9.08 11.46 13.53
N LYS A 137 8.99 10.34 12.80
CA LYS A 137 9.59 10.12 11.48
C LYS A 137 8.56 9.95 10.34
N ILE A 138 7.36 10.46 10.55
CA ILE A 138 6.31 10.44 9.52
C ILE A 138 6.72 11.36 8.37
N VAL A 139 6.60 10.85 7.14
CA VAL A 139 6.76 11.62 5.91
C VAL A 139 5.40 11.69 5.22
N SER A 140 4.83 12.89 5.12
CA SER A 140 3.54 13.12 4.47
C SER A 140 3.59 12.67 3.01
N GLY A 141 2.57 11.93 2.56
CA GLY A 141 2.46 11.41 1.20
C GLY A 141 3.23 10.11 0.92
N ARG A 142 4.02 9.59 1.87
CA ARG A 142 4.66 8.28 1.75
C ARG A 142 3.64 7.17 2.05
N ALA A 143 3.63 6.13 1.22
CA ALA A 143 2.81 4.94 1.47
C ALA A 143 3.26 4.24 2.77
N ALA A 144 2.32 3.78 3.58
CA ALA A 144 2.59 2.92 4.73
C ALA A 144 2.60 1.45 4.31
N THR A 145 3.38 0.64 5.02
CA THR A 145 3.34 -0.82 4.90
C THR A 145 2.41 -1.43 5.94
N GLU A 146 1.99 -2.69 5.75
CA GLU A 146 1.26 -3.45 6.76
C GLU A 146 2.06 -3.63 8.05
N ASP A 147 3.39 -3.78 7.96
CA ASP A 147 4.29 -3.81 9.12
C ASP A 147 4.20 -2.53 9.95
N GLN A 148 4.20 -1.35 9.30
CA GLN A 148 4.04 -0.07 10.01
C GLN A 148 2.67 0.05 10.64
N LEU A 149 1.60 -0.34 9.93
CA LEU A 149 0.25 -0.29 10.46
C LEU A 149 0.11 -1.19 11.69
N LYS A 150 0.62 -2.43 11.60
CA LYS A 150 0.62 -3.35 12.75
C LYS A 150 1.35 -2.75 13.95
N LYS A 151 2.56 -2.23 13.77
CA LYS A 151 3.34 -1.63 14.85
C LYS A 151 2.67 -0.38 15.44
N ALA A 152 2.01 0.43 14.63
CA ALA A 152 1.24 1.60 15.11
C ALA A 152 0.05 1.17 15.99
N LEU A 153 -0.68 0.13 15.58
CA LEU A 153 -1.80 -0.43 16.34
C LEU A 153 -1.32 -1.08 17.64
N ASP A 154 -0.21 -1.83 17.60
CA ASP A 154 0.39 -2.44 18.80
C ASP A 154 0.83 -1.35 19.80
N ALA A 155 1.46 -0.27 19.33
CA ALA A 155 1.86 0.86 20.16
C ALA A 155 0.64 1.60 20.76
N GLN A 156 -0.43 1.78 19.99
CA GLN A 156 -1.67 2.37 20.47
C GLN A 156 -2.32 1.48 21.54
N SER A 157 -2.37 0.18 21.32
CA SER A 157 -2.92 -0.77 22.29
C SER A 157 -2.12 -0.77 23.59
N ALA A 158 -0.78 -0.75 23.51
CA ALA A 158 0.10 -0.71 24.68
C ALA A 158 -0.03 0.58 25.50
N ASN A 159 -0.40 1.70 24.87
CA ASN A 159 -0.58 3.01 25.53
C ASN A 159 -2.05 3.33 25.86
N SER A 160 -2.98 2.48 25.47
CA SER A 160 -4.42 2.67 25.72
C SER A 160 -4.82 1.94 26.98
N THR A 161 -5.43 2.66 27.93
CA THR A 161 -6.13 2.09 29.09
C THR A 161 -7.61 2.02 28.78
N ASP A 162 -8.19 0.83 28.80
CA ASP A 162 -9.61 0.56 28.64
C ASP A 162 -10.13 -0.13 29.90
N TYR A 163 -10.44 0.67 30.92
CA TYR A 163 -10.92 0.17 32.20
C TYR A 163 -12.36 -0.32 32.10
N ARG A 164 -12.56 -1.56 32.57
CA ARG A 164 -13.88 -2.16 32.78
C ARG A 164 -14.11 -2.48 34.25
N LEU A 165 -15.32 -2.29 34.72
CA LEU A 165 -15.73 -2.81 36.01
C LEU A 165 -15.75 -4.36 35.94
N ILE A 166 -15.06 -5.01 36.84
CA ILE A 166 -15.09 -6.47 36.98
C ILE A 166 -15.95 -6.86 38.20
N ARG A 167 -16.35 -8.13 38.27
CA ARG A 167 -17.05 -8.65 39.46
C ARG A 167 -16.14 -8.57 40.68
N ASN A 168 -16.72 -8.32 41.86
CA ASN A 168 -15.98 -8.33 43.11
C ASN A 168 -15.29 -9.68 43.29
N GLN A 169 -13.98 -9.67 43.44
CA GLN A 169 -13.12 -10.87 43.57
C GLN A 169 -12.89 -11.26 45.02
N ALA A 170 -13.40 -10.51 46.00
CA ALA A 170 -13.22 -10.82 47.41
C ALA A 170 -13.92 -12.14 47.77
N ALA A 171 -13.30 -12.94 48.63
CA ALA A 171 -13.85 -14.19 49.10
C ALA A 171 -15.22 -13.97 49.75
N GLY A 172 -16.19 -14.74 49.32
CA GLY A 172 -17.57 -14.65 49.83
C GLY A 172 -18.44 -13.54 49.25
N SER A 173 -17.95 -12.76 48.33
CA SER A 173 -18.70 -11.64 47.68
C SER A 173 -19.77 -12.09 46.69
N ASN A 174 -19.73 -13.33 46.20
CA ASN A 174 -20.51 -13.83 45.07
C ASN A 174 -20.41 -12.94 43.79
N GLY A 175 -19.39 -12.05 43.74
CA GLY A 175 -19.19 -11.09 42.71
C GLY A 175 -19.93 -9.77 42.91
N ASP A 176 -20.66 -9.61 44.05
CA ASP A 176 -21.43 -8.42 44.37
C ASP A 176 -20.57 -7.38 45.11
N TYR A 177 -20.87 -6.11 44.89
CA TYR A 177 -20.29 -5.00 45.63
C TYR A 177 -21.29 -4.57 46.72
N THR A 178 -20.82 -4.48 47.95
CA THR A 178 -21.63 -4.10 49.11
C THR A 178 -21.09 -2.83 49.76
N VAL A 179 -21.95 -2.12 50.48
CA VAL A 179 -21.55 -0.98 51.31
C VAL A 179 -20.79 -1.50 52.54
N ASP A 180 -19.60 -1.01 52.75
CA ASP A 180 -18.78 -1.39 53.93
C ASP A 180 -19.24 -0.71 55.23
N ALA A 181 -18.51 -0.97 56.34
CA ALA A 181 -18.84 -0.41 57.65
C ALA A 181 -18.72 1.12 57.70
N ASN A 182 -17.89 1.74 56.83
CA ASN A 182 -17.73 3.18 56.74
C ASN A 182 -18.81 3.86 55.90
N GLY A 183 -19.58 3.08 55.15
CA GLY A 183 -20.57 3.61 54.23
C GLY A 183 -20.04 3.76 52.79
N ASP A 184 -18.92 3.11 52.50
CA ASP A 184 -18.25 3.21 51.19
C ASP A 184 -18.50 1.95 50.34
N VAL A 185 -18.49 2.10 49.05
CA VAL A 185 -18.44 0.99 48.09
C VAL A 185 -17.15 1.08 47.30
N VAL A 186 -16.32 0.03 47.38
CA VAL A 186 -15.06 -0.07 46.67
C VAL A 186 -15.24 -0.94 45.43
N LEU A 187 -15.21 -0.33 44.27
CA LEU A 187 -15.28 -0.98 42.97
C LEU A 187 -13.90 -1.35 42.49
N THR A 188 -13.74 -2.52 41.85
CA THR A 188 -12.51 -2.90 41.18
C THR A 188 -12.68 -2.76 39.69
N VAL A 189 -11.79 -2.01 39.07
CA VAL A 189 -11.69 -1.87 37.62
C VAL A 189 -10.41 -2.54 37.13
N GLN A 190 -10.47 -3.13 35.97
CA GLN A 190 -9.38 -3.86 35.33
C GLN A 190 -9.12 -3.24 33.96
N ASP A 191 -7.85 -3.01 33.65
CA ASP A 191 -7.49 -2.66 32.27
C ASP A 191 -7.73 -3.89 31.37
N LYS A 192 -8.56 -3.72 30.36
CA LYS A 192 -8.89 -4.79 29.41
C LYS A 192 -7.68 -5.24 28.59
N ASN A 193 -6.75 -4.32 28.31
CA ASN A 193 -5.55 -4.59 27.53
C ASN A 193 -4.41 -5.17 28.40
N HIS A 194 -4.49 -4.94 29.72
CA HIS A 194 -3.54 -5.43 30.72
C HIS A 194 -4.29 -6.06 31.88
N PRO A 195 -4.82 -7.29 31.74
CA PRO A 195 -5.71 -7.92 32.72
C PRO A 195 -5.10 -8.16 34.11
N ASP A 196 -3.79 -8.12 34.22
CA ASP A 196 -3.03 -8.18 35.47
C ASP A 196 -3.00 -6.85 36.24
N GLN A 197 -3.41 -5.75 35.58
CA GLN A 197 -3.49 -4.41 36.19
C GLN A 197 -4.93 -4.11 36.60
N THR A 198 -5.10 -3.93 37.92
CA THR A 198 -6.39 -3.56 38.52
C THR A 198 -6.21 -2.32 39.37
N GLU A 199 -7.24 -1.47 39.37
CA GLU A 199 -7.34 -0.30 40.23
C GLU A 199 -8.66 -0.30 40.99
N THR A 200 -8.78 0.50 42.01
CA THR A 200 -10.02 0.63 42.80
C THR A 200 -10.58 2.04 42.71
N VAL A 201 -11.91 2.09 42.59
CA VAL A 201 -12.69 3.33 42.67
C VAL A 201 -13.59 3.27 43.90
N THR A 202 -13.46 4.20 44.81
CA THR A 202 -14.27 4.26 46.02
C THR A 202 -15.39 5.28 45.87
N ILE A 203 -16.64 4.83 46.02
CA ILE A 203 -17.83 5.67 46.16
C ILE A 203 -18.08 5.84 47.64
N LYS A 204 -18.02 7.08 48.13
CA LYS A 204 -18.15 7.39 49.55
C LYS A 204 -19.58 7.76 49.96
N ASP A 205 -19.89 7.63 51.24
CA ASP A 205 -21.15 8.04 51.87
C ASP A 205 -22.41 7.40 51.25
N VAL A 206 -22.28 6.13 50.85
CA VAL A 206 -23.43 5.35 50.34
C VAL A 206 -24.27 4.81 51.52
N ALA A 207 -25.51 5.22 51.59
CA ALA A 207 -26.45 4.70 52.61
C ALA A 207 -26.84 3.26 52.33
N SER A 208 -26.49 2.31 53.21
CA SER A 208 -26.97 0.94 53.11
C SER A 208 -28.43 0.84 53.54
N LYS A 209 -29.19 -0.06 52.91
CA LYS A 209 -30.59 -0.34 53.32
C LYS A 209 -30.70 -0.65 54.79
N SER A 210 -29.78 -1.46 55.38
CA SER A 210 -29.82 -1.79 56.78
C SER A 210 -29.59 -0.60 57.71
N LYS A 211 -28.76 0.38 57.35
CA LYS A 211 -28.59 1.63 58.09
C LYS A 211 -29.86 2.52 57.99
N LEU A 212 -30.48 2.58 56.82
CA LEU A 212 -31.73 3.29 56.61
C LEU A 212 -32.86 2.66 57.38
N ASP A 213 -33.01 1.34 57.38
CA ASP A 213 -34.02 0.62 58.16
C ASP A 213 -33.84 0.90 59.66
N LYS A 214 -32.60 0.80 60.19
CA LYS A 214 -32.31 1.13 61.61
C LYS A 214 -32.60 2.59 61.96
N LEU A 215 -32.35 3.52 61.03
CA LEU A 215 -32.72 4.91 61.24
C LEU A 215 -34.22 5.10 61.21
N ASN A 216 -34.91 4.44 60.31
CA ASN A 216 -36.36 4.46 60.21
C ASN A 216 -37.03 3.84 61.46
N ASP A 217 -36.46 2.81 62.04
CA ASP A 217 -36.94 2.17 63.26
C ASP A 217 -36.77 3.05 64.48
N ARG A 218 -35.72 3.90 64.51
CA ARG A 218 -35.43 4.83 65.60
C ARG A 218 -36.08 6.21 65.43
N ALA A 219 -36.59 6.53 64.22
CA ALA A 219 -37.18 7.82 63.92
C ALA A 219 -38.57 7.93 64.57
N VAL A 220 -38.84 9.12 65.08
CA VAL A 220 -40.20 9.48 65.49
C VAL A 220 -41.04 9.54 64.20
N LYS A 221 -42.11 8.73 64.16
CA LYS A 221 -43.00 8.74 63.00
C LYS A 221 -44.28 9.53 63.34
N TYR A 222 -44.53 10.49 62.52
CA TYR A 222 -45.81 11.24 62.60
C TYR A 222 -46.96 10.37 62.03
N ASP A 223 -48.12 10.52 62.59
CA ASP A 223 -49.35 9.95 61.98
C ASP A 223 -49.59 10.65 60.63
N LEU A 224 -50.31 9.96 59.74
CA LEU A 224 -50.64 10.55 58.45
C LEU A 224 -51.93 11.32 58.51
N ASP A 225 -52.00 12.46 57.83
CA ASP A 225 -53.26 13.16 57.61
C ASP A 225 -54.16 12.39 56.60
N PRO A 226 -55.38 12.78 56.35
CA PRO A 226 -56.26 12.13 55.41
C PRO A 226 -55.81 12.13 53.97
N ALA A 227 -54.85 12.99 53.63
CA ALA A 227 -54.21 13.05 52.32
C ALA A 227 -52.94 12.20 52.23
N GLY A 228 -52.54 11.50 53.29
CA GLY A 228 -51.40 10.63 53.36
C GLY A 228 -50.06 11.33 53.64
N ASN A 229 -50.07 12.60 54.06
CA ASN A 229 -48.85 13.34 54.42
C ASN A 229 -48.62 13.24 55.95
N PRO A 230 -47.36 13.33 56.45
CA PRO A 230 -47.05 13.32 57.87
C PRO A 230 -47.68 14.50 58.60
N ASP A 231 -48.58 14.21 59.56
CA ASP A 231 -49.17 15.20 60.45
C ASP A 231 -48.19 15.48 61.63
N LYS A 232 -47.43 16.53 61.52
CA LYS A 232 -46.41 16.89 62.51
C LYS A 232 -47.01 17.22 63.89
N SER A 233 -48.30 17.34 64.00
CA SER A 233 -49.00 17.57 65.30
C SER A 233 -49.37 16.27 66.01
N LYS A 234 -49.24 15.10 65.40
CA LYS A 234 -49.62 13.81 65.94
C LYS A 234 -48.52 12.77 65.85
N VAL A 235 -48.20 12.15 66.96
CA VAL A 235 -47.26 11.08 67.10
C VAL A 235 -47.89 9.96 67.90
N THR A 236 -47.97 8.76 67.30
CA THR A 236 -48.42 7.56 68.03
C THR A 236 -47.14 6.72 68.39
N TYR A 237 -46.94 6.52 69.68
CA TYR A 237 -45.99 5.59 70.20
C TYR A 237 -46.57 4.17 70.11
N ARG A 238 -45.96 3.31 69.33
CA ARG A 238 -46.31 1.89 69.26
C ARG A 238 -45.28 1.12 70.03
N SER A 239 -45.68 0.32 70.98
CA SER A 239 -44.89 -0.64 71.75
C SER A 239 -44.66 -1.89 70.92
#